data_24ec8748e18385b1b9020259b2d5c84c
#
_entry.id   24ec8748e18385b1b9020259b2d5c84c
#
_cell.length_a   1.000
_cell.length_b   1.000
_cell.length_c   1.000
_cell.angle_alpha   90.00
_cell.angle_beta   90.00
_cell.angle_gamma   90.00
#
_symmetry.space_group_name_H-M   'P 1'
#
loop_
_entity.id
_entity.type
_entity.pdbx_description
1 polymer ?
#
loop_
_entity_poly.entity_id
_entity_poly.type
_entity_poly.pdbx_seq_one_letter_code
_entity_poly.pdbx_strand_id
1 'polypeptide(L)'
;MTVKGYVTMRLILTACLSLLCTFGTARPGAAELSTAEVKQLALEAILENPEIIRQAIDLLRQNDKAAAAVKSQALLQNERARLERDPNAPLLGNLDGDVTIVEFFDYNCPYCKRATAELNTLLAQDANVRVVLREWPILGEASVYATRASLAARKQNKYAKFHQALMAAKGRLAPANVMAIAKAIGLDTPRLQADMQGPEIDQHIETSMQLAQALNFSGTPAYVIGSALAPGMVSADDLQDMVTQARDAQ
;
A
#
# COMPACT_ATOMS: atom_id res chain seq x y z
N MET A 1 -58.52 -4.10 54.87
CA MET A 1 -58.99 -5.29 55.59
C MET A 1 -57.75 -6.05 56.02
N THR A 2 -57.24 -5.79 57.25
CA THR A 2 -57.50 -6.59 58.49
C THR A 2 -57.12 -8.05 58.30
N VAL A 3 -56.27 -8.76 59.09
CA VAL A 3 -56.01 -8.74 60.54
C VAL A 3 -54.74 -9.61 60.75
N LYS A 4 -53.67 -9.17 61.40
CA LYS A 4 -53.26 -9.55 62.77
C LYS A 4 -53.25 -11.06 63.11
N GLY A 5 -52.11 -11.49 63.63
CA GLY A 5 -51.98 -12.73 64.44
C GLY A 5 -50.58 -12.85 65.06
N TYR A 6 -50.44 -12.36 66.24
CA TYR A 6 -49.38 -12.60 67.25
C TYR A 6 -49.48 -14.01 67.80
N VAL A 7 -48.40 -14.60 68.29
CA VAL A 7 -48.25 -15.18 69.65
C VAL A 7 -46.89 -15.89 69.74
N THR A 8 -45.93 -15.29 70.40
CA THR A 8 -45.26 -15.58 71.70
C THR A 8 -44.88 -17.02 72.05
N MET A 9 -43.61 -17.17 72.27
CA MET A 9 -42.98 -17.52 73.57
C MET A 9 -42.84 -18.96 73.97
N ARG A 10 -41.62 -19.47 74.07
CA ARG A 10 -40.99 -19.80 75.40
C ARG A 10 -39.59 -20.44 75.25
N LEU A 11 -38.70 -19.94 76.04
CA LEU A 11 -37.39 -20.46 76.39
C LEU A 11 -37.51 -21.93 76.93
N ILE A 12 -36.56 -22.75 76.53
CA ILE A 12 -35.99 -23.78 77.39
C ILE A 12 -34.48 -23.78 77.21
N LEU A 13 -33.79 -23.46 78.26
CA LEU A 13 -32.35 -23.58 78.50
C LEU A 13 -32.01 -25.02 78.75
N THR A 14 -31.08 -25.57 77.90
CA THR A 14 -30.33 -26.73 78.35
C THR A 14 -28.91 -26.63 77.81
N ALA A 15 -28.00 -26.51 78.72
CA ALA A 15 -26.57 -26.52 78.53
C ALA A 15 -26.14 -27.95 78.14
N CYS A 16 -25.44 -28.07 77.02
CA CYS A 16 -24.56 -29.26 76.80
C CYS A 16 -23.23 -28.72 76.27
N LEU A 17 -22.29 -28.83 77.12
CA LEU A 17 -20.84 -28.68 76.91
C LEU A 17 -20.37 -29.77 75.97
N SER A 18 -19.89 -29.39 74.76
CA SER A 18 -19.25 -30.40 73.90
C SER A 18 -18.17 -29.70 73.02
N LEU A 19 -17.00 -29.95 73.42
CA LEU A 19 -15.78 -30.22 72.67
C LEU A 19 -15.79 -29.71 71.18
N LEU A 20 -15.37 -28.48 70.93
CA LEU A 20 -15.04 -28.00 69.57
C LEU A 20 -13.72 -28.67 69.13
N CYS A 21 -13.82 -29.76 68.40
CA CYS A 21 -12.75 -30.17 67.51
C CYS A 21 -12.60 -29.15 66.39
N THR A 22 -11.64 -28.26 66.47
CA THR A 22 -11.19 -27.40 65.35
C THR A 22 -10.49 -28.28 64.35
N PHE A 23 -11.25 -28.85 63.38
CA PHE A 23 -10.67 -29.28 62.13
C PHE A 23 -10.30 -28.01 61.37
N GLY A 24 -9.07 -27.56 61.55
CA GLY A 24 -8.43 -26.62 60.68
C GLY A 24 -8.34 -27.26 59.28
N THR A 25 -9.27 -26.90 58.40
CA THR A 25 -9.09 -27.13 56.96
C THR A 25 -7.92 -26.25 56.51
N ALA A 26 -6.71 -26.82 56.59
CA ALA A 26 -5.58 -26.27 55.88
C ALA A 26 -5.97 -26.29 54.40
N ARG A 27 -6.36 -25.12 53.84
CA ARG A 27 -6.36 -24.91 52.40
C ARG A 27 -4.93 -25.19 51.96
N PRO A 28 -4.72 -26.13 51.00
CA PRO A 28 -3.41 -26.26 50.41
C PRO A 28 -3.07 -24.90 49.84
N GLY A 29 -2.10 -24.19 50.41
CA GLY A 29 -1.56 -22.97 49.86
C GLY A 29 -1.18 -23.28 48.44
N ALA A 30 -1.75 -22.56 47.49
CA ALA A 30 -1.24 -22.56 46.11
C ALA A 30 0.26 -22.24 46.23
N ALA A 31 1.12 -23.20 45.95
CA ALA A 31 2.54 -22.96 45.93
C ALA A 31 2.77 -21.86 44.86
N GLU A 32 3.25 -20.71 45.30
CA GLU A 32 3.66 -19.65 44.35
C GLU A 32 4.84 -20.20 43.53
N LEU A 33 4.60 -20.41 42.25
CA LEU A 33 5.63 -20.82 41.30
C LEU A 33 6.73 -19.75 41.25
N SER A 34 7.95 -20.19 41.40
CA SER A 34 9.10 -19.30 41.18
C SER A 34 9.17 -18.83 39.70
N THR A 35 9.77 -17.67 39.45
CA THR A 35 9.98 -17.17 38.09
C THR A 35 10.73 -18.18 37.20
N ALA A 36 11.59 -19.00 37.77
CA ALA A 36 12.31 -20.06 37.04
C ALA A 36 11.37 -21.19 36.60
N GLU A 37 10.51 -21.64 37.50
CA GLU A 37 9.51 -22.69 37.20
C GLU A 37 8.50 -22.22 36.16
N VAL A 38 8.03 -20.95 36.23
CA VAL A 38 7.12 -20.39 35.24
C VAL A 38 7.78 -20.35 33.85
N LYS A 39 9.06 -19.94 33.75
CA LYS A 39 9.81 -19.95 32.49
C LYS A 39 9.97 -21.35 31.91
N GLN A 40 10.26 -22.33 32.76
CA GLN A 40 10.43 -23.69 32.32
C GLN A 40 9.11 -24.29 31.81
N LEU A 41 8.01 -24.13 32.56
CA LEU A 41 6.68 -24.59 32.15
C LEU A 41 6.23 -23.90 30.83
N ALA A 42 6.53 -22.61 30.66
CA ALA A 42 6.23 -21.91 29.41
C ALA A 42 7.03 -22.47 28.22
N LEU A 43 8.31 -22.80 28.44
CA LEU A 43 9.14 -23.43 27.41
C LEU A 43 8.63 -24.82 27.03
N GLU A 44 8.30 -25.65 28.04
CA GLU A 44 7.74 -27.00 27.86
C GLU A 44 6.42 -26.93 27.09
N ALA A 45 5.50 -26.02 27.44
CA ALA A 45 4.23 -25.83 26.76
C ALA A 45 4.41 -25.40 25.27
N ILE A 46 5.41 -24.59 24.98
CA ILE A 46 5.75 -24.21 23.61
C ILE A 46 6.33 -25.37 22.81
N LEU A 47 7.20 -26.20 23.47
CA LEU A 47 7.81 -27.36 22.81
C LEU A 47 6.81 -28.49 22.57
N GLU A 48 5.83 -28.65 23.46
CA GLU A 48 4.72 -29.60 23.30
C GLU A 48 3.74 -29.14 22.18
N ASN A 49 3.59 -27.84 22.00
CA ASN A 49 2.66 -27.28 21.04
C ASN A 49 3.34 -26.22 20.13
N PRO A 50 4.25 -26.61 19.22
CA PRO A 50 5.01 -25.68 18.38
C PRO A 50 4.13 -24.83 17.47
N GLU A 51 2.87 -25.20 17.24
CA GLU A 51 1.87 -24.42 16.54
C GLU A 51 1.61 -23.05 17.19
N ILE A 52 1.81 -22.89 18.48
CA ILE A 52 1.66 -21.61 19.18
C ILE A 52 2.60 -20.56 18.58
N ILE A 53 3.82 -20.94 18.22
CA ILE A 53 4.79 -20.03 17.58
C ILE A 53 4.28 -19.60 16.20
N ARG A 54 3.73 -20.54 15.41
CA ARG A 54 3.18 -20.23 14.09
C ARG A 54 2.00 -19.28 14.20
N GLN A 55 1.06 -19.54 15.10
CA GLN A 55 -0.08 -18.69 15.37
C GLN A 55 0.35 -17.29 15.84
N ALA A 56 1.35 -17.19 16.72
CA ALA A 56 1.89 -15.90 17.17
C ALA A 56 2.53 -15.11 16.02
N ILE A 57 3.30 -15.78 15.14
CA ILE A 57 3.89 -15.16 13.95
C ILE A 57 2.80 -14.67 13.00
N ASP A 58 1.76 -15.46 12.76
CA ASP A 58 0.66 -15.08 11.88
C ASP A 58 -0.14 -13.90 12.44
N LEU A 59 -0.38 -13.87 13.73
CA LEU A 59 -1.02 -12.74 14.40
C LEU A 59 -0.17 -11.46 14.30
N LEU A 60 1.15 -11.56 14.52
CA LEU A 60 2.05 -10.42 14.34
C LEU A 60 2.02 -9.91 12.90
N ARG A 61 2.10 -10.80 11.92
CA ARG A 61 2.00 -10.43 10.50
C ARG A 61 0.66 -9.75 10.15
N GLN A 62 -0.45 -10.22 10.73
CA GLN A 62 -1.76 -9.59 10.54
C GLN A 62 -1.79 -8.18 11.15
N ASN A 63 -1.27 -8.02 12.36
CA ASN A 63 -1.18 -6.72 13.01
C ASN A 63 -0.29 -5.74 12.25
N ASP A 64 0.87 -6.21 11.76
CA ASP A 64 1.78 -5.40 10.95
C ASP A 64 1.13 -4.97 9.63
N LYS A 65 0.42 -5.88 8.95
CA LYS A 65 -0.36 -5.57 7.74
C LYS A 65 -1.46 -4.55 8.01
N ALA A 66 -2.20 -4.70 9.11
CA ALA A 66 -3.26 -3.77 9.48
C ALA A 66 -2.68 -2.38 9.79
N ALA A 67 -1.60 -2.31 10.55
CA ALA A 67 -0.91 -1.05 10.85
C ALA A 67 -0.35 -0.38 9.58
N ALA A 68 0.24 -1.16 8.68
CA ALA A 68 0.73 -0.67 7.38
C ALA A 68 -0.41 -0.14 6.51
N ALA A 69 -1.56 -0.82 6.48
CA ALA A 69 -2.74 -0.39 5.72
C ALA A 69 -3.28 0.96 6.24
N VAL A 70 -3.41 1.12 7.55
CA VAL A 70 -3.84 2.40 8.16
C VAL A 70 -2.86 3.53 7.81
N LYS A 71 -1.55 3.27 7.92
CA LYS A 71 -0.51 4.25 7.56
C LYS A 71 -0.58 4.62 6.08
N SER A 72 -0.75 3.63 5.20
CA SER A 72 -0.86 3.85 3.75
C SER A 72 -2.10 4.66 3.41
N GLN A 73 -3.23 4.39 4.03
CA GLN A 73 -4.46 5.17 3.79
C GLN A 73 -4.31 6.64 4.22
N ALA A 74 -3.77 6.89 5.41
CA ALA A 74 -3.50 8.25 5.87
C ALA A 74 -2.54 8.99 4.91
N LEU A 75 -1.50 8.30 4.44
CA LEU A 75 -0.55 8.84 3.46
C LEU A 75 -1.24 9.17 2.12
N LEU A 76 -2.05 8.24 1.59
CA LEU A 76 -2.78 8.45 0.35
C LEU A 76 -3.72 9.65 0.43
N GLN A 77 -4.41 9.84 1.56
CA GLN A 77 -5.26 11.01 1.78
C GLN A 77 -4.45 12.31 1.78
N ASN A 78 -3.32 12.35 2.49
CA ASN A 78 -2.46 13.52 2.58
C ASN A 78 -1.77 13.87 1.25
N GLU A 79 -1.36 12.87 0.48
CA GLU A 79 -0.61 13.03 -0.77
C GLU A 79 -1.50 12.99 -2.02
N ARG A 80 -2.82 12.81 -1.87
CA ARG A 80 -3.74 12.64 -3.00
C ARG A 80 -3.63 13.76 -4.04
N ALA A 81 -3.55 15.00 -3.59
CA ALA A 81 -3.40 16.14 -4.50
C ALA A 81 -2.08 16.07 -5.30
N ARG A 82 -0.99 15.68 -4.66
CA ARG A 82 0.31 15.51 -5.32
C ARG A 82 0.35 14.29 -6.24
N LEU A 83 -0.35 13.22 -5.88
CA LEU A 83 -0.46 12.02 -6.70
C LEU A 83 -1.28 12.27 -7.96
N GLU A 84 -2.47 12.87 -7.82
CA GLU A 84 -3.47 12.87 -8.87
C GLU A 84 -3.63 14.23 -9.58
N ARG A 85 -3.24 15.35 -8.95
CA ARG A 85 -3.56 16.72 -9.42
C ARG A 85 -2.33 17.59 -9.62
N ASP A 86 -1.13 17.02 -9.65
CA ASP A 86 0.09 17.76 -9.94
C ASP A 86 0.06 18.26 -11.42
N PRO A 87 0.13 19.57 -11.67
CA PRO A 87 0.09 20.11 -13.02
C PRO A 87 1.31 19.72 -13.86
N ASN A 88 2.40 19.29 -13.21
CA ASN A 88 3.60 18.80 -13.87
C ASN A 88 3.50 17.32 -14.26
N ALA A 89 2.51 16.59 -13.77
CA ALA A 89 2.33 15.18 -14.13
C ALA A 89 1.65 15.06 -15.50
N PRO A 90 2.21 14.27 -16.43
CA PRO A 90 1.53 13.96 -17.68
C PRO A 90 0.29 13.10 -17.47
N LEU A 91 -0.67 13.26 -18.36
CA LEU A 91 -1.94 12.55 -18.29
C LEU A 91 -2.17 11.74 -19.58
N LEU A 92 -2.81 10.57 -19.40
CA LEU A 92 -3.34 9.73 -20.49
C LEU A 92 -4.80 9.36 -20.18
N GLY A 93 -5.48 8.79 -21.17
CA GLY A 93 -6.87 8.39 -21.06
C GLY A 93 -7.82 9.58 -21.03
N ASN A 94 -8.91 9.47 -20.29
CA ASN A 94 -9.90 10.53 -20.15
C ASN A 94 -9.51 11.51 -19.05
N LEU A 95 -9.28 12.77 -19.38
CA LEU A 95 -8.90 13.81 -18.42
C LEU A 95 -9.98 14.05 -17.35
N ASP A 96 -11.25 13.79 -17.71
CA ASP A 96 -12.44 13.90 -16.83
C ASP A 96 -12.90 12.54 -16.30
N GLY A 97 -12.04 11.51 -16.40
CA GLY A 97 -12.35 10.16 -15.93
C GLY A 97 -12.70 10.12 -14.44
N ASP A 98 -13.67 9.28 -14.11
CA ASP A 98 -14.18 9.12 -12.74
C ASP A 98 -13.18 8.43 -11.81
N VAL A 99 -12.36 7.52 -12.33
CA VAL A 99 -11.28 6.87 -11.58
C VAL A 99 -9.92 7.31 -12.10
N THR A 100 -9.01 7.61 -11.17
CA THR A 100 -7.63 7.93 -11.49
C THR A 100 -6.71 6.78 -11.16
N ILE A 101 -5.93 6.35 -12.14
CA ILE A 101 -4.78 5.47 -11.98
C ILE A 101 -3.52 6.34 -11.94
N VAL A 102 -2.69 6.20 -10.92
CA VAL A 102 -1.35 6.81 -10.89
C VAL A 102 -0.34 5.69 -11.14
N GLU A 103 0.44 5.79 -12.22
CA GLU A 103 1.46 4.81 -12.57
C GLU A 103 2.85 5.38 -12.34
N PHE A 104 3.66 4.68 -11.52
CA PHE A 104 5.09 4.93 -11.37
C PHE A 104 5.87 3.99 -12.27
N PHE A 105 6.71 4.54 -13.15
CA PHE A 105 7.36 3.73 -14.17
C PHE A 105 8.75 4.26 -14.57
N ASP A 106 9.50 3.40 -15.25
CA ASP A 106 10.81 3.71 -15.84
C ASP A 106 10.84 3.22 -17.30
N TYR A 107 11.29 4.06 -18.22
CA TYR A 107 11.35 3.76 -19.66
C TYR A 107 12.28 2.60 -20.03
N ASN A 108 13.26 2.29 -19.18
CA ASN A 108 14.17 1.16 -19.36
C ASN A 108 13.74 -0.11 -18.60
N CYS A 109 12.64 -0.05 -17.86
CA CYS A 109 12.11 -1.20 -17.16
C CYS A 109 11.36 -2.14 -18.13
N PRO A 110 11.79 -3.40 -18.30
CA PRO A 110 11.11 -4.33 -19.19
C PRO A 110 9.70 -4.69 -18.72
N TYR A 111 9.45 -4.64 -17.42
CA TYR A 111 8.11 -4.85 -16.85
C TYR A 111 7.19 -3.68 -17.16
N CYS A 112 7.67 -2.43 -17.10
CA CYS A 112 6.88 -1.25 -17.49
C CYS A 112 6.48 -1.29 -18.96
N LYS A 113 7.41 -1.72 -19.85
CA LYS A 113 7.08 -1.88 -21.26
C LYS A 113 5.95 -2.89 -21.51
N ARG A 114 5.89 -3.97 -20.74
CA ARG A 114 4.77 -4.92 -20.80
C ARG A 114 3.51 -4.36 -20.16
N ALA A 115 3.65 -3.72 -19.03
CA ALA A 115 2.55 -3.08 -18.31
C ALA A 115 1.82 -2.02 -19.13
N THR A 116 2.55 -1.29 -20.01
CA THR A 116 1.94 -0.34 -20.95
C THR A 116 0.92 -1.01 -21.88
N ALA A 117 1.15 -2.27 -22.29
CA ALA A 117 0.19 -2.99 -23.12
C ALA A 117 -1.09 -3.34 -22.33
N GLU A 118 -0.95 -3.74 -21.06
CA GLU A 118 -2.08 -4.02 -20.16
C GLU A 118 -2.90 -2.74 -19.89
N LEU A 119 -2.22 -1.64 -19.59
CA LEU A 119 -2.86 -0.35 -19.38
C LEU A 119 -3.60 0.15 -20.64
N ASN A 120 -3.00 -0.02 -21.82
CA ASN A 120 -3.66 0.34 -23.08
C ASN A 120 -4.90 -0.53 -23.33
N THR A 121 -4.87 -1.83 -22.94
CA THR A 121 -6.02 -2.71 -23.02
C THR A 121 -7.15 -2.22 -22.11
N LEU A 122 -6.85 -1.89 -20.87
CA LEU A 122 -7.81 -1.28 -19.94
C LEU A 122 -8.43 -0.01 -20.53
N LEU A 123 -7.60 0.94 -21.00
CA LEU A 123 -8.08 2.21 -21.55
C LEU A 123 -8.95 2.06 -22.81
N ALA A 124 -8.78 0.97 -23.55
CA ALA A 124 -9.64 0.62 -24.66
C ALA A 124 -11.00 0.04 -24.23
N GLN A 125 -11.05 -0.58 -23.05
CA GLN A 125 -12.26 -1.19 -22.47
C GLN A 125 -13.06 -0.21 -21.60
N ASP A 126 -12.37 0.71 -20.90
CA ASP A 126 -12.99 1.69 -20.00
C ASP A 126 -12.56 3.11 -20.36
N ALA A 127 -13.44 3.81 -21.05
CA ALA A 127 -13.21 5.19 -21.50
C ALA A 127 -13.32 6.24 -20.35
N ASN A 128 -13.67 5.84 -19.14
CA ASN A 128 -13.83 6.75 -18.00
C ASN A 128 -12.64 6.72 -17.03
N VAL A 129 -11.53 6.14 -17.45
CA VAL A 129 -10.30 6.10 -16.65
C VAL A 129 -9.35 7.24 -17.05
N ARG A 130 -8.86 7.95 -16.04
CA ARG A 130 -7.78 8.91 -16.12
C ARG A 130 -6.47 8.27 -15.64
N VAL A 131 -5.37 8.49 -16.35
CA VAL A 131 -4.05 8.01 -15.92
C VAL A 131 -3.13 9.19 -15.68
N VAL A 132 -2.53 9.23 -14.50
CA VAL A 132 -1.46 10.16 -14.11
C VAL A 132 -0.15 9.40 -14.18
N LEU A 133 0.79 9.89 -14.96
CA LEU A 133 2.09 9.28 -15.16
C LEU A 133 3.13 9.91 -14.23
N ARG A 134 3.82 9.06 -13.47
CA ARG A 134 4.90 9.41 -12.56
C ARG A 134 6.19 8.74 -13.01
N GLU A 135 6.96 9.47 -13.82
CA GLU A 135 8.29 9.02 -14.21
C GLU A 135 9.17 8.88 -12.99
N TRP A 136 9.64 7.66 -12.77
CA TRP A 136 10.52 7.30 -11.68
C TRP A 136 11.75 6.58 -12.22
N PRO A 137 12.77 7.33 -12.71
CA PRO A 137 13.93 6.78 -13.42
C PRO A 137 14.96 6.18 -12.47
N ILE A 138 14.76 4.93 -12.05
CA ILE A 138 15.60 4.22 -11.08
C ILE A 138 16.64 3.29 -11.71
N LEU A 139 16.63 3.12 -13.03
CA LEU A 139 17.52 2.18 -13.73
C LEU A 139 18.75 2.87 -14.34
N GLY A 140 19.13 4.03 -13.80
CA GLY A 140 20.36 4.73 -14.12
C GLY A 140 20.21 5.87 -15.13
N GLU A 141 21.34 6.44 -15.56
CA GLU A 141 21.39 7.68 -16.36
C GLU A 141 20.61 7.63 -17.67
N ALA A 142 20.57 6.47 -18.33
CA ALA A 142 19.78 6.30 -19.55
C ALA A 142 18.27 6.45 -19.31
N SER A 143 17.78 6.02 -18.13
CA SER A 143 16.39 6.22 -17.71
C SER A 143 16.11 7.69 -17.41
N VAL A 144 17.03 8.35 -16.71
CA VAL A 144 16.94 9.80 -16.45
C VAL A 144 16.88 10.57 -17.75
N TYR A 145 17.73 10.24 -18.74
CA TYR A 145 17.73 10.88 -20.04
C TYR A 145 16.40 10.70 -20.79
N ALA A 146 15.88 9.46 -20.84
CA ALA A 146 14.61 9.15 -21.49
C ALA A 146 13.44 9.90 -20.83
N THR A 147 13.41 9.95 -19.49
CA THR A 147 12.43 10.70 -18.70
C THR A 147 12.49 12.19 -18.99
N ARG A 148 13.68 12.80 -18.95
CA ARG A 148 13.84 14.22 -19.29
C ARG A 148 13.35 14.54 -20.69
N ALA A 149 13.69 13.73 -21.68
CA ALA A 149 13.25 13.91 -23.06
C ALA A 149 11.72 13.77 -23.18
N SER A 150 11.12 12.78 -22.51
CA SER A 150 9.68 12.57 -22.53
C SER A 150 8.93 13.76 -21.92
N LEU A 151 9.33 14.22 -20.75
CA LEU A 151 8.73 15.37 -20.07
C LEU A 151 8.88 16.66 -20.89
N ALA A 152 10.05 16.89 -21.51
CA ALA A 152 10.28 18.03 -22.39
C ALA A 152 9.37 18.02 -23.63
N ALA A 153 8.99 16.84 -24.14
CA ALA A 153 8.08 16.72 -25.29
C ALA A 153 6.67 17.30 -25.03
N ARG A 154 6.31 17.54 -23.74
CA ARG A 154 5.06 18.24 -23.36
C ARG A 154 4.99 19.64 -23.98
N LYS A 155 6.11 20.39 -24.01
CA LYS A 155 6.18 21.72 -24.60
C LYS A 155 5.92 21.76 -26.12
N GLN A 156 5.95 20.56 -26.73
CA GLN A 156 5.61 20.37 -28.13
C GLN A 156 4.27 19.63 -28.35
N ASN A 157 3.48 19.42 -27.25
CA ASN A 157 2.22 18.69 -27.26
C ASN A 157 2.35 17.25 -27.82
N LYS A 158 3.51 16.61 -27.62
CA LYS A 158 3.81 15.27 -28.16
C LYS A 158 4.18 14.24 -27.09
N TYR A 159 3.93 14.55 -25.82
CA TYR A 159 4.26 13.64 -24.73
C TYR A 159 3.65 12.25 -24.93
N ALA A 160 2.33 12.15 -25.08
CA ALA A 160 1.64 10.87 -25.19
C ALA A 160 2.18 10.01 -26.35
N LYS A 161 2.38 10.62 -27.52
CA LYS A 161 2.94 9.94 -28.70
C LYS A 161 4.39 9.50 -28.45
N PHE A 162 5.18 10.34 -27.78
CA PHE A 162 6.58 10.01 -27.48
C PHE A 162 6.69 8.94 -26.42
N HIS A 163 5.90 9.03 -25.36
CA HIS A 163 5.78 8.00 -24.33
C HIS A 163 5.49 6.63 -24.93
N GLN A 164 4.45 6.52 -25.77
CA GLN A 164 4.11 5.26 -26.44
C GLN A 164 5.27 4.73 -27.30
N ALA A 165 5.94 5.59 -28.04
CA ALA A 165 7.06 5.20 -28.89
C ALA A 165 8.28 4.72 -28.07
N LEU A 166 8.56 5.36 -26.94
CA LEU A 166 9.63 4.95 -26.02
C LEU A 166 9.31 3.61 -25.36
N MET A 167 8.05 3.39 -24.91
CA MET A 167 7.61 2.14 -24.30
C MET A 167 7.61 0.98 -25.32
N ALA A 168 7.26 1.24 -26.56
CA ALA A 168 7.29 0.23 -27.63
C ALA A 168 8.71 -0.13 -28.11
N ALA A 169 9.70 0.71 -27.81
CA ALA A 169 11.08 0.50 -28.27
C ALA A 169 11.70 -0.73 -27.63
N LYS A 170 12.34 -1.58 -28.44
CA LYS A 170 13.06 -2.77 -27.99
C LYS A 170 14.43 -2.40 -27.40
N GLY A 171 14.82 -3.13 -26.37
CA GLY A 171 16.12 -2.97 -25.73
C GLY A 171 16.23 -1.72 -24.86
N ARG A 172 17.47 -1.35 -24.53
CA ARG A 172 17.78 -0.21 -23.66
C ARG A 172 17.70 1.11 -24.44
N LEU A 173 17.04 2.08 -23.88
CA LEU A 173 16.93 3.44 -24.42
C LEU A 173 18.17 4.26 -24.05
N ALA A 174 19.23 4.13 -24.83
CA ALA A 174 20.37 5.05 -24.76
C ALA A 174 20.00 6.44 -25.34
N PRO A 175 20.73 7.51 -25.02
CA PRO A 175 20.43 8.86 -25.52
C PRO A 175 20.25 8.95 -27.04
N ALA A 176 21.10 8.29 -27.82
CA ALA A 176 21.00 8.28 -29.28
C ALA A 176 19.68 7.65 -29.77
N ASN A 177 19.22 6.57 -29.14
CA ASN A 177 17.97 5.91 -29.49
C ASN A 177 16.77 6.79 -29.14
N VAL A 178 16.79 7.45 -27.98
CA VAL A 178 15.74 8.39 -27.54
C VAL A 178 15.60 9.51 -28.56
N MET A 179 16.72 10.11 -28.99
CA MET A 179 16.70 11.20 -29.98
C MET A 179 16.28 10.74 -31.39
N ALA A 180 16.66 9.53 -31.80
CA ALA A 180 16.19 8.95 -33.05
C ALA A 180 14.66 8.74 -33.04
N ILE A 181 14.10 8.23 -31.95
CA ILE A 181 12.64 8.07 -31.78
C ILE A 181 11.96 9.44 -31.77
N ALA A 182 12.51 10.42 -31.04
CA ALA A 182 11.99 11.78 -31.02
C ALA A 182 11.87 12.39 -32.44
N LYS A 183 12.93 12.24 -33.22
CA LYS A 183 12.96 12.69 -34.63
C LYS A 183 11.92 11.95 -35.48
N ALA A 184 11.82 10.62 -35.30
CA ALA A 184 10.89 9.79 -36.09
C ALA A 184 9.42 10.16 -35.85
N ILE A 185 9.04 10.60 -34.65
CA ILE A 185 7.68 11.09 -34.36
C ILE A 185 7.48 12.58 -34.67
N GLY A 186 8.51 13.25 -35.20
CA GLY A 186 8.45 14.63 -35.67
C GLY A 186 8.66 15.67 -34.55
N LEU A 187 9.33 15.33 -33.43
CA LEU A 187 9.77 16.36 -32.48
C LEU A 187 10.90 17.20 -33.06
N ASP A 188 10.89 18.49 -32.76
CA ASP A 188 12.03 19.37 -32.93
C ASP A 188 13.11 18.98 -31.90
N THR A 189 14.13 18.28 -32.36
CA THR A 189 15.13 17.71 -31.47
C THR A 189 16.09 18.74 -30.87
N PRO A 190 16.52 19.81 -31.53
CA PRO A 190 17.25 20.91 -30.88
C PRO A 190 16.44 21.58 -29.76
N ARG A 191 15.18 21.91 -30.02
CA ARG A 191 14.27 22.42 -28.98
C ARG A 191 14.05 21.45 -27.85
N LEU A 192 13.84 20.18 -28.17
CA LEU A 192 13.69 19.13 -27.15
C LEU A 192 14.89 19.09 -26.20
N GLN A 193 16.12 19.13 -26.72
CA GLN A 193 17.34 19.14 -25.92
C GLN A 193 17.47 20.36 -25.01
N ALA A 194 17.07 21.54 -25.49
CA ALA A 194 17.04 22.75 -24.67
C ALA A 194 15.97 22.62 -23.56
N ASP A 195 14.78 22.16 -23.90
CA ASP A 195 13.67 22.00 -22.98
C ASP A 195 13.91 20.93 -21.89
N MET A 196 14.78 19.95 -22.15
CA MET A 196 15.18 18.93 -21.15
C MET A 196 15.87 19.50 -19.90
N GLN A 197 16.32 20.74 -19.94
CA GLN A 197 16.95 21.42 -18.81
C GLN A 197 15.96 22.22 -17.95
N GLY A 198 14.67 22.11 -18.24
CA GLY A 198 13.63 22.83 -17.51
C GLY A 198 13.53 22.41 -16.04
N PRO A 199 13.46 23.37 -15.10
CA PRO A 199 13.37 23.07 -13.67
C PRO A 199 12.10 22.30 -13.29
N GLU A 200 11.02 22.43 -14.06
CA GLU A 200 9.78 21.68 -13.87
C GLU A 200 9.99 20.17 -14.05
N ILE A 201 10.97 19.76 -14.86
CA ILE A 201 11.34 18.37 -15.07
C ILE A 201 12.02 17.80 -13.84
N ASP A 202 12.98 18.53 -13.26
CA ASP A 202 13.64 18.13 -12.01
C ASP A 202 12.61 18.02 -10.88
N GLN A 203 11.72 18.99 -10.76
CA GLN A 203 10.65 18.99 -9.77
C GLN A 203 9.73 17.78 -9.93
N HIS A 204 9.34 17.42 -11.15
CA HIS A 204 8.50 16.24 -11.40
C HIS A 204 9.19 14.96 -11.00
N ILE A 205 10.46 14.76 -11.39
CA ILE A 205 11.25 13.57 -11.04
C ILE A 205 11.41 13.46 -9.52
N GLU A 206 11.76 14.56 -8.86
CA GLU A 206 11.91 14.59 -7.41
C GLU A 206 10.59 14.28 -6.69
N THR A 207 9.48 14.88 -7.15
CA THR A 207 8.15 14.60 -6.60
C THR A 207 7.79 13.13 -6.77
N SER A 208 8.04 12.54 -7.93
CA SER A 208 7.79 11.11 -8.18
C SER A 208 8.62 10.21 -7.26
N MET A 209 9.90 10.53 -7.05
CA MET A 209 10.78 9.81 -6.14
C MET A 209 10.28 9.90 -4.69
N GLN A 210 9.95 11.10 -4.21
CA GLN A 210 9.42 11.31 -2.86
C GLN A 210 8.13 10.53 -2.62
N LEU A 211 7.18 10.59 -3.57
CA LEU A 211 5.92 9.87 -3.48
C LEU A 211 6.12 8.35 -3.49
N ALA A 212 6.97 7.83 -4.38
CA ALA A 212 7.28 6.41 -4.44
C ALA A 212 7.91 5.91 -3.13
N GLN A 213 8.85 6.67 -2.56
CA GLN A 213 9.47 6.36 -1.28
C GLN A 213 8.45 6.40 -0.13
N ALA A 214 7.60 7.43 -0.07
CA ALA A 214 6.57 7.57 0.94
C ALA A 214 5.57 6.41 0.91
N LEU A 215 5.20 5.95 -0.30
CA LEU A 215 4.34 4.79 -0.54
C LEU A 215 5.05 3.44 -0.35
N ASN A 216 6.34 3.48 0.01
CA ASN A 216 7.17 2.29 0.19
C ASN A 216 7.25 1.39 -1.06
N PHE A 217 7.20 2.00 -2.25
CA PHE A 217 7.46 1.26 -3.49
C PHE A 217 8.96 0.96 -3.62
N SER A 218 9.28 -0.26 -4.03
CA SER A 218 10.66 -0.75 -4.18
C SER A 218 11.11 -0.91 -5.63
N GLY A 219 10.23 -0.65 -6.59
CA GLY A 219 10.51 -0.82 -8.02
C GLY A 219 9.34 -0.44 -8.91
N THR A 220 9.57 -0.54 -10.22
CA THR A 220 8.61 -0.20 -11.27
C THR A 220 8.18 -1.42 -12.08
N PRO A 221 6.95 -1.45 -12.63
CA PRO A 221 5.89 -0.48 -12.40
C PRO A 221 5.29 -0.56 -11.00
N ALA A 222 4.61 0.50 -10.55
CA ALA A 222 3.77 0.47 -9.36
C ALA A 222 2.57 1.41 -9.56
N TYR A 223 1.44 1.08 -8.93
CA TYR A 223 0.19 1.79 -9.17
C TYR A 223 -0.47 2.24 -7.88
N VAL A 224 -1.18 3.36 -7.97
CA VAL A 224 -2.16 3.80 -6.99
C VAL A 224 -3.49 3.94 -7.69
N ILE A 225 -4.53 3.23 -7.21
CA ILE A 225 -5.88 3.26 -7.75
C ILE A 225 -6.86 3.37 -6.58
N GLY A 226 -7.50 4.53 -6.44
CA GLY A 226 -8.32 4.81 -5.24
C GLY A 226 -7.49 4.71 -3.95
N SER A 227 -7.82 3.76 -3.07
CA SER A 227 -7.09 3.46 -1.84
C SER A 227 -6.12 2.27 -1.98
N ALA A 228 -6.08 1.63 -3.15
CA ALA A 228 -5.26 0.45 -3.38
C ALA A 228 -3.86 0.82 -3.90
N LEU A 229 -2.85 0.10 -3.38
CA LEU A 229 -1.47 0.13 -3.85
C LEU A 229 -1.16 -1.21 -4.53
N ALA A 230 -0.66 -1.16 -5.77
CA ALA A 230 -0.26 -2.35 -6.50
C ALA A 230 1.22 -2.24 -6.92
N PRO A 231 2.15 -2.80 -6.13
CA PRO A 231 3.55 -2.88 -6.52
C PRO A 231 3.75 -3.98 -7.56
N GLY A 232 4.46 -3.65 -8.65
CA GLY A 232 4.74 -4.58 -9.73
C GLY A 232 3.76 -4.51 -10.88
N MET A 233 3.94 -5.42 -11.84
CA MET A 233 3.09 -5.52 -13.02
C MET A 233 1.72 -6.10 -12.65
N VAL A 234 0.67 -5.46 -13.17
CA VAL A 234 -0.73 -5.87 -13.00
C VAL A 234 -1.31 -6.18 -14.38
N SER A 235 -2.14 -7.20 -14.50
CA SER A 235 -2.86 -7.53 -15.73
C SER A 235 -3.97 -6.53 -16.02
N ALA A 236 -4.44 -6.47 -17.26
CA ALA A 236 -5.58 -5.61 -17.63
C ALA A 236 -6.85 -5.95 -16.84
N ASP A 237 -7.11 -7.24 -16.63
CA ASP A 237 -8.27 -7.71 -15.87
C ASP A 237 -8.18 -7.29 -14.39
N ASP A 238 -7.01 -7.48 -13.75
CA ASP A 238 -6.80 -7.03 -12.37
C ASP A 238 -6.88 -5.50 -12.23
N LEU A 239 -6.36 -4.75 -13.22
CA LEU A 239 -6.52 -3.29 -13.26
C LEU A 239 -7.99 -2.90 -13.35
N GLN A 240 -8.78 -3.59 -14.17
CA GLN A 240 -10.23 -3.36 -14.31
C GLN A 240 -10.96 -3.63 -12.99
N ASP A 241 -10.61 -4.72 -12.30
CA ASP A 241 -11.18 -5.03 -10.99
C ASP A 241 -10.85 -3.94 -9.95
N MET A 242 -9.60 -3.47 -9.93
CA MET A 242 -9.19 -2.38 -9.03
C MET A 242 -9.90 -1.06 -9.35
N VAL A 243 -10.10 -0.75 -10.62
CA VAL A 243 -10.87 0.43 -11.07
C VAL A 243 -12.32 0.31 -10.63
N THR A 244 -12.94 -0.85 -10.80
CA THR A 244 -14.31 -1.12 -10.36
C THR A 244 -14.46 -0.92 -8.85
N GLN A 245 -13.55 -1.52 -8.05
CA GLN A 245 -13.54 -1.34 -6.60
C GLN A 245 -13.34 0.13 -6.19
N ALA A 246 -12.48 0.87 -6.88
CA ALA A 246 -12.25 2.28 -6.59
C ALA A 246 -13.48 3.14 -6.93
N ARG A 247 -14.23 2.79 -7.97
CA ARG A 247 -15.47 3.44 -8.39
C ARG A 247 -16.60 3.20 -7.40
N ASP A 248 -16.74 1.96 -6.92
CA ASP A 248 -17.76 1.56 -5.94
C ASP A 248 -17.53 2.17 -4.55
N ALA A 249 -16.30 2.63 -4.27
CA ALA A 249 -15.91 3.23 -2.99
C ALA A 249 -16.06 4.77 -2.95
N GLN A 250 -16.50 5.41 -4.05
CA GLN A 250 -16.71 6.86 -4.13
C GLN A 250 -18.09 7.27 -3.61
#